data_478e3eb9230258764b196c52269b022c
#
_entry.id   478e3eb9230258764b196c52269b022c
#
_cell.length_a   1.000
_cell.length_b   1.000
_cell.length_c   1.000
_cell.angle_alpha   90.00
_cell.angle_beta   90.00
_cell.angle_gamma   90.00
#
_symmetry.space_group_name_H-M   'P 1'
#
loop_
_entity.id
_entity.type
_entity.pdbx_description
1 polymer ?
#
loop_
_entity_poly.entity_id
_entity_poly.type
_entity_poly.pdbx_seq_one_letter_code
_entity_poly.pdbx_strand_id
1 'polypeptide(L)'
;MQKRSMNKDIQPGKWDTAVGGHVSYGEGILEAVYREAGEELGFTEFNPIHIETYQFESEIEKELVNVFAVVGTYELHPDMDEVDEGRWWDLADIDANLGKGIFTPNFESEFTMIRKPLLALL
;
A
#
# COMPACT_ATOMS: atom_id res chain seq x y z
N MET A 1 -0.50 2.09 6.46
CA MET A 1 0.55 1.17 5.95
C MET A 1 0.50 -0.17 6.68
N GLN A 2 0.98 -1.20 6.04
CA GLN A 2 1.10 -2.52 6.68
C GLN A 2 2.57 -2.90 6.87
N LYS A 3 2.85 -3.59 7.97
CA LYS A 3 4.15 -4.18 8.22
C LYS A 3 4.15 -5.62 7.70
N ARG A 4 5.05 -5.92 6.79
CA ARG A 4 5.15 -7.27 6.20
C ARG A 4 5.51 -8.28 7.27
N SER A 5 4.89 -9.45 7.22
CA SER A 5 5.18 -10.53 8.16
C SER A 5 6.66 -10.90 8.14
N MET A 6 7.21 -11.22 9.31
CA MET A 6 8.58 -11.73 9.42
C MET A 6 8.77 -13.07 8.70
N ASN A 7 7.67 -13.75 8.36
CA ASN A 7 7.70 -15.01 7.63
C ASN A 7 7.81 -14.83 6.10
N LYS A 8 7.79 -13.59 5.61
CA LYS A 8 7.94 -13.33 4.17
C LYS A 8 9.38 -13.57 3.72
N ASP A 9 9.55 -14.16 2.53
CA ASP A 9 10.86 -14.41 1.94
C ASP A 9 11.52 -13.14 1.43
N ILE A 10 10.69 -12.16 0.99
CA ILE A 10 11.16 -10.90 0.42
C ILE A 10 10.79 -9.76 1.35
N GLN A 11 11.78 -8.96 1.76
CA GLN A 11 11.61 -7.76 2.60
C GLN A 11 10.78 -8.03 3.87
N PRO A 12 11.12 -9.07 4.68
CA PRO A 12 10.35 -9.36 5.88
C PRO A 12 10.43 -8.23 6.91
N GLY A 13 9.34 -7.99 7.63
CA GLY A 13 9.27 -7.01 8.71
C GLY A 13 9.34 -5.55 8.29
N LYS A 14 9.38 -5.25 7.00
CA LYS A 14 9.40 -3.86 6.51
C LYS A 14 8.00 -3.34 6.29
N TRP A 15 7.86 -2.02 6.39
CA TRP A 15 6.60 -1.35 6.12
C TRP A 15 6.40 -1.11 4.62
N ASP A 16 5.18 -1.26 4.18
CA ASP A 16 4.79 -1.12 2.78
C ASP A 16 3.44 -0.41 2.69
N THR A 17 2.94 -0.18 1.48
CA THR A 17 1.59 0.33 1.26
C THR A 17 0.58 -0.51 2.04
N ALA A 18 -0.54 0.11 2.41
CA ALA A 18 -1.53 -0.55 3.25
C ALA A 18 -2.05 -1.85 2.65
N VAL A 19 -2.31 -1.85 1.34
CA VAL A 19 -2.86 -2.99 0.61
C VAL A 19 -2.20 -3.05 -0.76
N GLY A 20 -1.83 -4.24 -1.19
CA GLY A 20 -1.33 -4.48 -2.53
C GLY A 20 -1.84 -5.80 -3.06
N GLY A 21 -2.14 -5.84 -4.35
CA GLY A 21 -2.62 -7.06 -4.99
C GLY A 21 -2.89 -6.85 -6.46
N HIS A 22 -3.32 -7.89 -7.13
CA HIS A 22 -3.59 -7.90 -8.55
C HIS A 22 -5.09 -7.90 -8.83
N VAL A 23 -5.48 -7.22 -9.92
CA VAL A 23 -6.85 -7.28 -10.42
C VAL A 23 -7.07 -8.64 -11.06
N SER A 24 -8.08 -9.36 -10.58
CA SER A 24 -8.41 -10.67 -11.13
C SER A 24 -9.14 -10.54 -12.48
N TYR A 25 -9.09 -11.60 -13.28
CA TYR A 25 -9.78 -11.61 -14.57
C TYR A 25 -11.28 -11.34 -14.38
N GLY A 26 -11.80 -10.38 -15.13
CA GLY A 26 -13.21 -10.00 -15.04
C GLY A 26 -13.56 -9.08 -13.89
N GLU A 27 -12.59 -8.72 -13.06
CA GLU A 27 -12.79 -7.83 -11.91
C GLU A 27 -12.45 -6.39 -12.30
N GLY A 28 -13.22 -5.41 -11.81
CA GLY A 28 -12.87 -3.99 -11.98
C GLY A 28 -11.78 -3.56 -11.00
N ILE A 29 -11.11 -2.46 -11.31
CA ILE A 29 -10.02 -1.93 -10.46
C ILE A 29 -10.52 -1.61 -9.04
N LEU A 30 -11.64 -0.91 -8.90
CA LEU A 30 -12.20 -0.59 -7.59
C LEU A 30 -12.67 -1.83 -6.83
N GLU A 31 -13.23 -2.81 -7.54
CA GLU A 31 -13.61 -4.09 -6.92
C GLU A 31 -12.38 -4.77 -6.31
N ALA A 32 -11.24 -4.75 -7.03
CA ALA A 32 -9.99 -5.30 -6.54
C ALA A 32 -9.50 -4.58 -5.29
N VAL A 33 -9.59 -3.23 -5.26
CA VAL A 33 -9.18 -2.44 -4.10
C VAL A 33 -9.98 -2.85 -2.86
N TYR A 34 -11.30 -2.93 -2.97
CA TYR A 34 -12.15 -3.32 -1.84
C TYR A 34 -11.90 -4.77 -1.42
N ARG A 35 -11.74 -5.68 -2.38
CA ARG A 35 -11.48 -7.09 -2.08
C ARG A 35 -10.15 -7.28 -1.34
N GLU A 36 -9.08 -6.70 -1.85
CA GLU A 36 -7.75 -6.82 -1.25
C GLU A 36 -7.69 -6.17 0.14
N ALA A 37 -8.32 -5.01 0.30
CA ALA A 37 -8.38 -4.35 1.61
C ALA A 37 -9.13 -5.19 2.64
N GLY A 38 -10.22 -5.83 2.23
CA GLY A 38 -10.98 -6.73 3.10
C GLY A 38 -10.18 -7.95 3.49
N GLU A 39 -9.46 -8.55 2.54
CA GLU A 39 -8.64 -9.74 2.79
C GLU A 39 -7.43 -9.45 3.68
N GLU A 40 -6.72 -8.34 3.45
CA GLU A 40 -5.47 -8.05 4.15
C GLU A 40 -5.66 -7.32 5.48
N LEU A 41 -6.60 -6.37 5.55
CA LEU A 41 -6.78 -5.52 6.73
C LEU A 41 -8.19 -5.53 7.33
N GLY A 42 -9.11 -6.32 6.76
CA GLY A 42 -10.50 -6.33 7.21
C GLY A 42 -11.20 -4.99 7.01
N PHE A 43 -10.76 -4.21 6.04
CA PHE A 43 -11.16 -2.83 5.81
C PHE A 43 -12.08 -2.78 4.59
N THR A 44 -13.38 -2.61 4.80
CA THR A 44 -14.40 -2.75 3.74
C THR A 44 -15.22 -1.49 3.50
N GLU A 45 -15.25 -0.55 4.44
CA GLU A 45 -16.02 0.69 4.32
C GLU A 45 -15.10 1.89 4.23
N PHE A 46 -14.78 2.33 3.03
CA PHE A 46 -13.89 3.45 2.80
C PHE A 46 -14.11 4.04 1.40
N ASN A 47 -13.54 5.20 1.18
CA ASN A 47 -13.66 5.92 -0.08
C ASN A 47 -12.26 6.08 -0.70
N PRO A 48 -11.87 5.20 -1.63
CA PRO A 48 -10.54 5.28 -2.24
C PRO A 48 -10.47 6.46 -3.22
N ILE A 49 -9.39 7.23 -3.11
CA ILE A 49 -9.13 8.38 -3.98
C ILE A 49 -7.96 8.01 -4.88
N HIS A 50 -8.19 8.00 -6.20
CA HIS A 50 -7.14 7.70 -7.16
C HIS A 50 -6.07 8.81 -7.14
N ILE A 51 -4.81 8.41 -7.00
CA ILE A 51 -3.66 9.32 -6.95
C ILE A 51 -2.88 9.27 -8.26
N GLU A 52 -2.50 8.08 -8.70
CA GLU A 52 -1.62 7.89 -9.85
C GLU A 52 -1.80 6.51 -10.46
N THR A 53 -1.49 6.42 -11.74
CA THR A 53 -1.35 5.14 -12.45
C THR A 53 -0.02 5.17 -13.15
N TYR A 54 0.82 4.19 -12.90
CA TYR A 54 2.14 4.12 -13.52
C TYR A 54 2.47 2.70 -13.98
N GLN A 55 3.44 2.60 -14.88
CA GLN A 55 3.92 1.32 -15.37
C GLN A 55 5.12 0.89 -14.52
N PHE A 56 5.00 -0.27 -13.92
CA PHE A 56 6.10 -0.94 -13.22
C PHE A 56 6.68 -1.98 -14.17
N GLU A 57 8.00 -1.96 -14.31
CA GLU A 57 8.71 -2.91 -15.18
C GLU A 57 9.96 -3.41 -14.47
N SER A 58 10.12 -4.73 -14.45
CA SER A 58 11.32 -5.40 -13.96
C SER A 58 11.77 -6.41 -15.02
N GLU A 59 12.84 -7.13 -14.77
CA GLU A 59 13.34 -8.14 -15.71
C GLU A 59 12.34 -9.28 -15.95
N ILE A 60 11.43 -9.51 -15.00
CA ILE A 60 10.48 -10.64 -15.05
C ILE A 60 9.04 -10.21 -15.15
N GLU A 61 8.73 -8.92 -15.03
CA GLU A 61 7.36 -8.46 -14.85
C GLU A 61 7.14 -7.07 -15.43
N LYS A 62 5.94 -6.87 -15.99
CA LYS A 62 5.50 -5.58 -16.50
C LYS A 62 4.02 -5.41 -16.16
N GLU A 63 3.67 -4.40 -15.37
CA GLU A 63 2.29 -4.17 -14.95
C GLU A 63 1.93 -2.69 -14.84
N LEU A 64 0.63 -2.41 -14.91
CA LEU A 64 0.09 -1.09 -14.59
C LEU A 64 -0.28 -1.08 -13.11
N VAL A 65 0.27 -0.12 -12.38
CA VAL A 65 -0.02 0.04 -10.95
C VAL A 65 -0.94 1.24 -10.77
N ASN A 66 -2.08 1.01 -10.14
CA ASN A 66 -3.04 2.06 -9.82
C ASN A 66 -2.95 2.34 -8.32
N VAL A 67 -2.59 3.57 -7.95
CA VAL A 67 -2.39 3.98 -6.56
C VAL A 67 -3.60 4.74 -6.07
N PHE A 68 -4.14 4.32 -4.94
CA PHE A 68 -5.26 4.98 -4.27
C PHE A 68 -4.86 5.39 -2.86
N ALA A 69 -5.42 6.49 -2.37
CA ALA A 69 -5.26 6.93 -0.99
C ALA A 69 -6.61 6.89 -0.28
N VAL A 70 -6.56 6.58 1.00
CA VAL A 70 -7.71 6.69 1.90
C VAL A 70 -7.31 7.64 3.02
N VAL A 71 -8.05 8.73 3.14
CA VAL A 71 -7.79 9.76 4.15
C VAL A 71 -8.80 9.60 5.29
N GLY A 72 -8.30 9.52 6.51
CA GLY A 72 -9.14 9.35 7.70
C GLY A 72 -8.57 8.28 8.62
N THR A 73 -9.29 8.00 9.69
CA THR A 73 -8.92 6.96 10.65
C THR A 73 -10.03 5.92 10.73
N TYR A 74 -9.67 4.68 10.51
CA TYR A 74 -10.60 3.55 10.48
C TYR A 74 -10.03 2.42 11.33
N GLU A 75 -10.90 1.54 11.82
CA GLU A 75 -10.49 0.35 12.53
C GLU A 75 -9.96 -0.69 11.54
N LEU A 76 -8.78 -1.24 11.83
CA LEU A 76 -8.12 -2.22 10.99
C LEU A 76 -8.06 -3.58 11.67
N HIS A 77 -8.26 -4.64 10.89
CA HIS A 77 -8.17 -6.02 11.35
C HIS A 77 -7.20 -6.78 10.44
N PRO A 78 -5.87 -6.66 10.65
CA PRO A 78 -4.87 -7.29 9.77
C PRO A 78 -4.98 -8.81 9.76
N ASP A 79 -4.75 -9.39 8.58
CA ASP A 79 -4.56 -10.84 8.44
C ASP A 79 -3.15 -11.17 8.94
N MET A 80 -3.05 -11.78 10.11
CA MET A 80 -1.78 -12.02 10.78
C MET A 80 -0.85 -13.01 10.06
N ASP A 81 -1.34 -13.75 9.07
CA ASP A 81 -0.49 -14.62 8.26
C ASP A 81 0.30 -13.82 7.21
N GLU A 82 -0.29 -12.72 6.73
CA GLU A 82 0.28 -11.88 5.68
C GLU A 82 0.89 -10.59 6.23
N VAL A 83 0.33 -10.07 7.32
CA VAL A 83 0.60 -8.74 7.85
C VAL A 83 0.81 -8.82 9.36
N ASP A 84 1.95 -8.35 9.85
CA ASP A 84 2.20 -8.29 11.30
C ASP A 84 1.39 -7.16 11.95
N GLU A 85 1.25 -6.02 11.27
CA GLU A 85 0.62 -4.84 11.84
C GLU A 85 0.10 -3.90 10.74
N GLY A 86 -1.05 -3.25 10.99
CA GLY A 86 -1.52 -2.12 10.19
C GLY A 86 -1.43 -0.86 11.04
N ARG A 87 -1.02 0.26 10.45
CA ARG A 87 -0.87 1.51 11.17
C ARG A 87 -1.11 2.72 10.28
N TRP A 88 -1.68 3.76 10.86
CA TRP A 88 -1.79 5.07 10.24
C TRP A 88 -0.49 5.85 10.48
N TRP A 89 0.00 6.53 9.46
CA TRP A 89 1.26 7.27 9.53
C TRP A 89 1.02 8.72 9.14
N ASP A 90 1.68 9.64 9.85
CA ASP A 90 1.78 11.02 9.41
C ASP A 90 2.84 11.12 8.31
N LEU A 91 2.63 12.00 7.34
CA LEU A 91 3.60 12.17 6.24
C LEU A 91 4.98 12.59 6.75
N ALA A 92 5.02 13.41 7.81
CA ALA A 92 6.28 13.82 8.42
C ALA A 92 7.08 12.63 8.96
N ASP A 93 6.40 11.65 9.55
CA ASP A 93 7.05 10.43 10.06
C ASP A 93 7.57 9.55 8.94
N ILE A 94 6.84 9.48 7.83
CA ILE A 94 7.31 8.75 6.64
C ILE A 94 8.56 9.42 6.09
N ASP A 95 8.53 10.74 5.89
CA ASP A 95 9.67 11.50 5.38
C ASP A 95 10.91 11.31 6.28
N ALA A 96 10.72 11.32 7.59
CA ALA A 96 11.82 11.19 8.55
C ALA A 96 12.47 9.80 8.52
N ASN A 97 11.79 8.79 8.03
CA ASN A 97 12.27 7.41 8.04
C ASN A 97 12.65 6.86 6.66
N LEU A 98 12.57 7.67 5.62
CA LEU A 98 13.01 7.27 4.28
C LEU A 98 14.52 7.00 4.27
N GLY A 99 14.92 5.95 3.56
CA GLY A 99 16.32 5.58 3.42
C GLY A 99 16.93 4.88 4.63
N LYS A 100 16.14 4.53 5.63
CA LYS A 100 16.62 3.88 6.87
C LYS A 100 16.40 2.37 6.90
N GLY A 101 15.95 1.78 5.80
CA GLY A 101 15.67 0.34 5.73
C GLY A 101 14.38 -0.09 6.44
N ILE A 102 13.54 0.86 6.84
CA ILE A 102 12.27 0.60 7.52
C ILE A 102 11.17 0.26 6.53
N PHE A 103 11.19 0.87 5.36
CA PHE A 103 10.20 0.66 4.30
C PHE A 103 10.75 -0.22 3.18
N THR A 104 9.84 -0.87 2.43
CA THR A 104 10.27 -1.60 1.23
C THR A 104 10.80 -0.61 0.20
N PRO A 105 11.79 -1.02 -0.65
CA PRO A 105 12.28 -0.16 -1.73
C PRO A 105 11.17 0.28 -2.68
N ASN A 106 10.21 -0.60 -2.97
CA ASN A 106 9.07 -0.29 -3.83
C ASN A 106 8.20 0.82 -3.23
N PHE A 107 7.94 0.75 -1.93
CA PHE A 107 7.19 1.81 -1.26
C PHE A 107 7.92 3.14 -1.33
N GLU A 108 9.22 3.17 -1.05
CA GLU A 108 10.00 4.41 -1.05
C GLU A 108 9.99 5.07 -2.43
N SER A 109 10.15 4.27 -3.49
CA SER A 109 10.09 4.76 -4.86
C SER A 109 8.71 5.32 -5.22
N GLU A 110 7.66 4.59 -4.88
CA GLU A 110 6.28 5.00 -5.14
C GLU A 110 5.92 6.25 -4.33
N PHE A 111 6.28 6.30 -3.07
CA PHE A 111 5.99 7.44 -2.20
C PHE A 111 6.62 8.73 -2.72
N THR A 112 7.85 8.66 -3.22
CA THR A 112 8.53 9.79 -3.84
C THR A 112 7.74 10.32 -5.04
N MET A 113 7.18 9.42 -5.85
CA MET A 113 6.36 9.76 -7.02
C MET A 113 5.03 10.41 -6.62
N ILE A 114 4.34 9.88 -5.62
CA ILE A 114 2.98 10.30 -5.26
C ILE A 114 2.91 11.38 -4.18
N ARG A 115 4.05 11.75 -3.58
CA ARG A 115 4.09 12.65 -2.43
C ARG A 115 3.39 13.99 -2.69
N LYS A 116 3.65 14.61 -3.84
CA LYS A 116 3.05 15.90 -4.18
C LYS A 116 1.54 15.84 -4.35
N PRO A 117 0.98 14.93 -5.18
CA PRO A 117 -0.47 14.80 -5.27
C PRO A 117 -1.12 14.35 -3.95
N LEU A 118 -0.43 13.56 -3.14
CA LEU A 118 -0.93 13.12 -1.85
C LEU A 118 -1.05 14.30 -0.88
N LEU A 119 -0.04 15.18 -0.83
CA LEU A 119 -0.08 16.40 -0.02
C LEU A 119 -1.25 17.31 -0.39
N ALA A 120 -1.62 17.35 -1.67
CA ALA A 120 -2.74 18.17 -2.14
C ALA A 120 -4.10 17.69 -1.60
N LEU A 121 -4.19 16.45 -1.13
CA LEU A 121 -5.41 15.89 -0.52
C LEU A 121 -5.51 16.20 0.97
N LEU A 122 -4.42 16.55 1.59
CA LEU A 122 -4.33 16.80 3.02
C LEU A 122 -4.28 18.29 3.28
#